data_cc8b0122115737908b743d5ef7bac4d6
#
_entry.id   cc8b0122115737908b743d5ef7bac4d6
#
_cell.length_a   1.000
_cell.length_b   1.000
_cell.length_c   1.000
_cell.angle_alpha   90.00
_cell.angle_beta   90.00
_cell.angle_gamma   90.00
#
_symmetry.space_group_name_H-M   'P 1'
#
loop_
_entity.id
_entity.type
_entity.pdbx_description
1 polymer ?
#
loop_
_entity_poly.entity_id
_entity_poly.type
_entity_poly.pdbx_seq_one_letter_code
_entity_poly.pdbx_strand_id
1 'polypeptide(L)'
;TEIGNSGKPIIVVAEDNADVADLLCTQLEPFYEVVAARDGVEALKRAGEIIPDLVITDVMMPNMDGMALARAIRANDLTAHIPIIMVTARVTEQDRIEGIKAGADAYLVKPFNTEELLTRVAKLLEQRIMLRDKYAQTITQAPVTDDTIEDHFLARVEQVIVAHINKGEDITVTMVADDLNITARQLHRKVTGLINQSPAALI
;
A
#
# COMPACT_ATOMS: atom_id res chain seq x y z
N THR A 1 -15.60 0.73 14.36
CA THR A 1 -14.68 1.87 14.28
C THR A 1 -14.35 2.09 12.81
N GLU A 2 -14.58 3.28 12.27
CA GLU A 2 -14.24 3.60 10.88
C GLU A 2 -12.71 3.66 10.75
N ILE A 3 -12.15 2.77 9.96
CA ILE A 3 -10.70 2.69 9.68
C ILE A 3 -10.27 3.95 8.91
N GLY A 4 -9.16 4.61 9.31
CA GLY A 4 -8.60 5.77 8.61
C GLY A 4 -9.11 7.13 9.07
N ASN A 5 -9.77 7.20 10.21
CA ASN A 5 -10.27 8.47 10.78
C ASN A 5 -9.33 9.05 11.85
N SER A 6 -8.25 8.33 12.19
CA SER A 6 -7.29 8.72 13.25
C SER A 6 -6.20 9.67 12.79
N GLY A 7 -6.01 9.85 11.48
CA GLY A 7 -4.86 10.59 10.90
C GLY A 7 -3.52 9.85 11.02
N LYS A 8 -3.51 8.63 11.62
CA LYS A 8 -2.32 7.78 11.69
C LYS A 8 -2.16 6.97 10.39
N PRO A 9 -0.92 6.61 9.97
CA PRO A 9 -0.73 5.66 8.89
C PRO A 9 -1.37 4.31 9.22
N ILE A 10 -1.96 3.67 8.20
CA ILE A 10 -2.66 2.38 8.34
C ILE A 10 -1.71 1.25 7.95
N ILE A 11 -1.58 0.25 8.84
CA ILE A 11 -0.78 -0.95 8.60
C ILE A 11 -1.68 -2.18 8.61
N VAL A 12 -1.60 -3.00 7.56
CA VAL A 12 -2.19 -4.34 7.55
C VAL A 12 -1.16 -5.33 8.05
N VAL A 13 -1.54 -6.15 9.04
CA VAL A 13 -0.71 -7.23 9.59
C VAL A 13 -1.36 -8.57 9.25
N ALA A 14 -0.69 -9.38 8.44
CA ALA A 14 -1.10 -10.74 8.05
C ALA A 14 -0.25 -11.76 8.81
N GLU A 15 -0.86 -12.47 9.74
CA GLU A 15 -0.22 -13.47 10.60
C GLU A 15 -1.29 -14.48 11.05
N ASP A 16 -1.03 -15.77 10.84
CA ASP A 16 -1.98 -16.84 11.20
C ASP A 16 -1.88 -17.27 12.67
N ASN A 17 -0.74 -17.02 13.31
CA ASN A 17 -0.58 -17.23 14.74
C ASN A 17 -1.12 -16.06 15.54
N ALA A 18 -2.20 -16.28 16.30
CA ALA A 18 -2.88 -15.24 17.05
C ALA A 18 -1.97 -14.53 18.07
N ASP A 19 -1.10 -15.26 18.77
CA ASP A 19 -0.19 -14.68 19.78
C ASP A 19 0.83 -13.74 19.12
N VAL A 20 1.32 -14.10 17.94
CA VAL A 20 2.27 -13.26 17.17
C VAL A 20 1.55 -12.06 16.55
N ALA A 21 0.34 -12.26 16.04
CA ALA A 21 -0.49 -11.17 15.53
C ALA A 21 -0.79 -10.14 16.63
N ASP A 22 -1.21 -10.59 17.81
CA ASP A 22 -1.49 -9.73 18.97
C ASP A 22 -0.24 -8.98 19.44
N LEU A 23 0.92 -9.65 19.44
CA LEU A 23 2.20 -9.01 19.76
C LEU A 23 2.54 -7.89 18.78
N LEU A 24 2.44 -8.16 17.47
CA LEU A 24 2.68 -7.16 16.40
C LEU A 24 1.71 -5.98 16.53
N CYS A 25 0.42 -6.26 16.67
CA CYS A 25 -0.60 -5.23 16.85
C CYS A 25 -0.32 -4.36 18.06
N THR A 26 -0.08 -4.96 19.24
CA THR A 26 0.22 -4.24 20.48
C THR A 26 1.44 -3.30 20.35
N GLN A 27 2.47 -3.73 19.62
CA GLN A 27 3.67 -2.91 19.42
C GLN A 27 3.45 -1.75 18.44
N LEU A 28 2.54 -1.90 17.48
CA LEU A 28 2.30 -0.93 16.42
C LEU A 28 1.19 0.08 16.76
N GLU A 29 0.13 -0.33 17.46
CA GLU A 29 -1.06 0.50 17.77
C GLU A 29 -0.77 1.86 18.44
N PRO A 30 0.27 2.02 19.29
CA PRO A 30 0.58 3.34 19.84
C PRO A 30 0.88 4.40 18.74
N PHE A 31 1.42 3.98 17.60
CA PHE A 31 1.91 4.86 16.54
C PHE A 31 1.07 4.81 15.26
N TYR A 32 0.42 3.68 14.99
CA TYR A 32 -0.24 3.35 13.72
C TYR A 32 -1.67 2.88 13.95
N GLU A 33 -2.50 2.96 12.92
CA GLU A 33 -3.78 2.27 12.87
C GLU A 33 -3.55 0.87 12.29
N VAL A 34 -3.83 -0.17 13.08
CA VAL A 34 -3.49 -1.56 12.71
C VAL A 34 -4.74 -2.34 12.33
N VAL A 35 -4.67 -3.06 11.22
CA VAL A 35 -5.71 -3.96 10.73
C VAL A 35 -5.13 -5.36 10.62
N ALA A 36 -5.56 -6.25 11.51
CA ALA A 36 -5.12 -7.64 11.48
C ALA A 36 -5.87 -8.44 10.40
N ALA A 37 -5.17 -9.41 9.81
CA ALA A 37 -5.67 -10.42 8.91
C ALA A 37 -5.02 -11.76 9.27
N ARG A 38 -5.79 -12.86 9.22
CA ARG A 38 -5.33 -14.18 9.65
C ARG A 38 -4.67 -15.02 8.55
N ASP A 39 -4.69 -14.53 7.31
CA ASP A 39 -4.03 -15.14 6.16
C ASP A 39 -3.86 -14.12 5.03
N GLY A 40 -3.14 -14.54 3.97
CA GLY A 40 -2.89 -13.67 2.81
C GLY A 40 -4.14 -13.32 2.02
N VAL A 41 -5.19 -14.17 2.03
CA VAL A 41 -6.45 -13.89 1.31
C VAL A 41 -7.19 -12.73 1.98
N GLU A 42 -7.32 -12.79 3.31
CA GLU A 42 -7.94 -11.69 4.07
C GLU A 42 -7.11 -10.41 3.97
N ALA A 43 -5.78 -10.52 4.05
CA ALA A 43 -4.89 -9.38 3.92
C ALA A 43 -4.98 -8.70 2.55
N LEU A 44 -5.04 -9.48 1.46
CA LEU A 44 -5.20 -8.96 0.10
C LEU A 44 -6.54 -8.22 -0.06
N LYS A 45 -7.61 -8.80 0.48
CA LYS A 45 -8.93 -8.15 0.49
C LYS A 45 -8.90 -6.82 1.24
N ARG A 46 -8.34 -6.81 2.47
CA ARG A 46 -8.19 -5.59 3.27
C ARG A 46 -7.33 -4.55 2.56
N ALA A 47 -6.20 -4.97 1.99
CA ALA A 47 -5.32 -4.06 1.23
C ALA A 47 -6.05 -3.38 0.06
N GLY A 48 -6.88 -4.13 -0.69
CA GLY A 48 -7.70 -3.57 -1.77
C GLY A 48 -8.79 -2.61 -1.28
N GLU A 49 -9.45 -2.92 -0.16
CA GLU A 49 -10.54 -2.09 0.39
C GLU A 49 -10.04 -0.77 0.98
N ILE A 50 -8.92 -0.80 1.73
CA ILE A 50 -8.48 0.35 2.54
C ILE A 50 -7.25 1.08 1.99
N ILE A 51 -6.52 0.48 1.05
CA ILE A 51 -5.23 0.99 0.51
C ILE A 51 -4.30 1.42 1.66
N PRO A 52 -3.72 0.47 2.44
CA PRO A 52 -2.91 0.80 3.61
C PRO A 52 -1.59 1.48 3.23
N ASP A 53 -0.94 2.06 4.21
CA ASP A 53 0.37 2.71 4.04
C ASP A 53 1.53 1.71 4.06
N LEU A 54 1.32 0.52 4.68
CA LEU A 54 2.29 -0.57 4.74
C LEU A 54 1.59 -1.90 5.02
N VAL A 55 2.15 -3.00 4.51
CA VAL A 55 1.74 -4.38 4.82
C VAL A 55 2.88 -5.09 5.53
N ILE A 56 2.57 -5.75 6.64
CA ILE A 56 3.47 -6.70 7.32
C ILE A 56 2.85 -8.08 7.14
N THR A 57 3.61 -9.05 6.66
CA THR A 57 3.09 -10.42 6.42
C THR A 57 4.05 -11.49 6.90
N ASP A 58 3.54 -12.52 7.57
CA ASP A 58 4.32 -13.75 7.71
C ASP A 58 4.52 -14.37 6.31
N VAL A 59 5.64 -15.05 6.15
CA VAL A 59 5.93 -15.81 4.93
C VAL A 59 5.07 -17.06 4.86
N MET A 60 4.89 -17.75 5.97
CA MET A 60 4.21 -19.05 6.03
C MET A 60 2.82 -18.92 6.64
N MET A 61 1.80 -18.84 5.79
CA MET A 61 0.41 -18.79 6.20
C MET A 61 -0.45 -19.76 5.40
N PRO A 62 -1.59 -20.22 5.96
CA PRO A 62 -2.56 -21.04 5.22
C PRO A 62 -3.25 -20.23 4.09
N ASN A 63 -3.89 -20.93 3.17
CA ASN A 63 -4.67 -20.38 2.05
C ASN A 63 -3.85 -19.57 1.04
N MET A 64 -3.16 -18.52 1.48
CA MET A 64 -2.26 -17.69 0.68
C MET A 64 -1.05 -17.30 1.55
N ASP A 65 0.14 -17.74 1.15
CA ASP A 65 1.40 -17.39 1.80
C ASP A 65 1.81 -15.93 1.54
N GLY A 66 2.78 -15.43 2.32
CA GLY A 66 3.23 -14.04 2.20
C GLY A 66 3.87 -13.71 0.85
N MET A 67 4.50 -14.69 0.18
CA MET A 67 5.07 -14.52 -1.15
C MET A 67 3.98 -14.35 -2.22
N ALA A 68 2.93 -15.16 -2.16
CA ALA A 68 1.78 -15.04 -3.04
C ALA A 68 1.02 -13.73 -2.80
N LEU A 69 0.86 -13.33 -1.52
CA LEU A 69 0.28 -12.05 -1.14
C LEU A 69 1.07 -10.88 -1.74
N ALA A 70 2.41 -10.88 -1.60
CA ALA A 70 3.25 -9.82 -2.14
C ALA A 70 3.12 -9.72 -3.66
N ARG A 71 3.17 -10.84 -4.39
CA ARG A 71 2.95 -10.85 -5.83
C ARG A 71 1.58 -10.30 -6.22
N ALA A 72 0.53 -10.67 -5.48
CA ALA A 72 -0.83 -10.18 -5.75
C ALA A 72 -0.97 -8.66 -5.49
N ILE A 73 -0.35 -8.15 -4.43
CA ILE A 73 -0.29 -6.71 -4.14
C ILE A 73 0.44 -5.96 -5.26
N ARG A 74 1.58 -6.47 -5.74
CA ARG A 74 2.36 -5.85 -6.83
C ARG A 74 1.66 -5.90 -8.19
N ALA A 75 0.84 -6.91 -8.44
CA ALA A 75 0.10 -7.06 -9.68
C ALA A 75 -1.15 -6.16 -9.80
N ASN A 76 -1.56 -5.50 -8.74
CA ASN A 76 -2.76 -4.66 -8.71
C ASN A 76 -2.38 -3.17 -8.68
N ASP A 77 -2.85 -2.41 -9.68
CA ASP A 77 -2.58 -0.97 -9.83
C ASP A 77 -2.90 -0.15 -8.58
N LEU A 78 -3.92 -0.53 -7.82
CA LEU A 78 -4.28 0.20 -6.59
C LEU A 78 -3.29 -0.02 -5.45
N THR A 79 -2.67 -1.20 -5.37
CA THR A 79 -1.88 -1.61 -4.21
C THR A 79 -0.39 -1.77 -4.50
N ALA A 80 0.05 -1.77 -5.77
CA ALA A 80 1.43 -2.04 -6.18
C ALA A 80 2.49 -1.17 -5.47
N HIS A 81 2.13 0.05 -5.09
CA HIS A 81 3.00 1.02 -4.42
C HIS A 81 3.15 0.82 -2.90
N ILE A 82 2.35 -0.09 -2.29
CA ILE A 82 2.34 -0.29 -0.84
C ILE A 82 3.61 -1.05 -0.41
N PRO A 83 4.42 -0.52 0.51
CA PRO A 83 5.60 -1.23 0.99
C PRO A 83 5.21 -2.49 1.78
N ILE A 84 6.01 -3.55 1.63
CA ILE A 84 5.77 -4.86 2.22
C ILE A 84 6.96 -5.30 3.06
N ILE A 85 6.72 -5.59 4.35
CA ILE A 85 7.68 -6.25 5.24
C ILE A 85 7.28 -7.72 5.36
N MET A 86 8.20 -8.63 5.03
CA MET A 86 8.02 -10.05 5.30
C MET A 86 8.62 -10.42 6.64
N VAL A 87 7.83 -11.09 7.47
CA VAL A 87 8.26 -11.64 8.77
C VAL A 87 8.49 -13.14 8.59
N THR A 88 9.59 -13.69 9.10
CA THR A 88 9.93 -15.08 8.86
C THR A 88 10.75 -15.67 9.98
N ALA A 89 10.57 -16.97 10.29
CA ALA A 89 11.38 -17.69 11.27
C ALA A 89 12.81 -18.01 10.77
N ARG A 90 13.03 -18.01 9.45
CA ARG A 90 14.34 -18.28 8.82
C ARG A 90 14.46 -17.44 7.55
N VAL A 91 15.67 -16.90 7.33
CA VAL A 91 16.06 -16.30 6.04
C VAL A 91 17.25 -17.11 5.56
N THR A 92 17.01 -18.01 4.61
CA THR A 92 18.11 -18.48 3.74
C THR A 92 18.36 -17.41 2.69
N GLU A 93 19.56 -17.40 2.11
CA GLU A 93 19.87 -16.52 0.96
C GLU A 93 18.85 -16.68 -0.17
N GLN A 94 18.41 -17.93 -0.38
CA GLN A 94 17.40 -18.30 -1.38
C GLN A 94 16.05 -17.66 -1.07
N ASP A 95 15.56 -17.78 0.17
CA ASP A 95 14.28 -17.21 0.60
C ASP A 95 14.28 -15.69 0.44
N ARG A 96 15.42 -15.04 0.74
CA ARG A 96 15.58 -13.59 0.57
C ARG A 96 15.51 -13.17 -0.89
N ILE A 97 16.16 -13.93 -1.79
CA ILE A 97 16.14 -13.68 -3.24
C ILE A 97 14.71 -13.86 -3.77
N GLU A 98 14.03 -14.94 -3.37
CA GLU A 98 12.66 -15.22 -3.81
C GLU A 98 11.68 -14.15 -3.34
N GLY A 99 11.80 -13.67 -2.13
CA GLY A 99 10.92 -12.64 -1.63
C GLY A 99 11.17 -11.26 -2.21
N ILE A 100 12.42 -10.90 -2.50
CA ILE A 100 12.73 -9.67 -3.28
C ILE A 100 12.07 -9.79 -4.67
N LYS A 101 12.16 -10.94 -5.33
CA LYS A 101 11.47 -11.20 -6.60
C LYS A 101 9.95 -11.18 -6.47
N ALA A 102 9.41 -11.57 -5.32
CA ALA A 102 7.98 -11.47 -5.02
C ALA A 102 7.53 -10.03 -4.73
N GLY A 103 8.45 -9.09 -4.52
CA GLY A 103 8.17 -7.68 -4.30
C GLY A 103 8.21 -7.23 -2.83
N ALA A 104 8.88 -7.96 -1.94
CA ALA A 104 9.12 -7.50 -0.58
C ALA A 104 10.15 -6.38 -0.54
N ASP A 105 9.90 -5.35 0.28
CA ASP A 105 10.81 -4.21 0.47
C ASP A 105 11.76 -4.43 1.65
N ALA A 106 11.34 -5.22 2.64
CA ALA A 106 12.15 -5.57 3.80
C ALA A 106 11.79 -6.93 4.39
N TYR A 107 12.74 -7.46 5.16
CA TYR A 107 12.58 -8.69 5.93
C TYR A 107 12.80 -8.44 7.41
N LEU A 108 12.01 -9.11 8.26
CA LEU A 108 12.17 -9.14 9.70
C LEU A 108 12.25 -10.60 10.15
N VAL A 109 13.32 -10.97 10.84
CA VAL A 109 13.57 -12.37 11.25
C VAL A 109 13.06 -12.57 12.67
N LYS A 110 12.23 -13.59 12.88
CA LYS A 110 11.78 -14.02 14.22
C LYS A 110 12.91 -14.77 14.94
N PRO A 111 13.21 -14.47 16.22
CA PRO A 111 12.60 -13.47 17.06
C PRO A 111 13.16 -12.05 16.77
N PHE A 112 12.31 -11.07 16.71
CA PHE A 112 12.66 -9.65 16.55
C PHE A 112 12.29 -8.86 17.81
N ASN A 113 12.92 -7.72 18.01
CA ASN A 113 12.54 -6.81 19.08
C ASN A 113 11.67 -5.65 18.54
N THR A 114 10.96 -4.96 19.44
CA THR A 114 10.06 -3.87 19.12
C THR A 114 10.78 -2.71 18.41
N GLU A 115 12.00 -2.40 18.81
CA GLU A 115 12.79 -1.31 18.23
C GLU A 115 13.14 -1.61 16.75
N GLU A 116 13.52 -2.84 16.44
CA GLU A 116 13.81 -3.27 15.08
C GLU A 116 12.56 -3.18 14.19
N LEU A 117 11.39 -3.67 14.66
CA LEU A 117 10.13 -3.59 13.97
C LEU A 117 9.77 -2.13 13.67
N LEU A 118 9.71 -1.27 14.69
CA LEU A 118 9.33 0.13 14.55
C LEU A 118 10.29 0.91 13.65
N THR A 119 11.60 0.64 13.75
CA THR A 119 12.62 1.27 12.90
C THR A 119 12.41 0.90 11.41
N ARG A 120 12.13 -0.36 11.10
CA ARG A 120 11.90 -0.79 9.71
C ARG A 120 10.62 -0.19 9.15
N VAL A 121 9.54 -0.18 9.93
CA VAL A 121 8.26 0.44 9.54
C VAL A 121 8.45 1.92 9.26
N ALA A 122 9.04 2.66 10.20
CA ALA A 122 9.28 4.10 10.06
C ALA A 122 10.11 4.41 8.81
N LYS A 123 11.21 3.66 8.59
CA LYS A 123 12.09 3.87 7.44
C LYS A 123 11.39 3.66 6.10
N LEU A 124 10.55 2.63 5.97
CA LEU A 124 9.81 2.38 4.73
C LEU A 124 8.73 3.44 4.49
N LEU A 125 8.03 3.87 5.54
CA LEU A 125 7.06 4.97 5.43
C LEU A 125 7.74 6.30 5.05
N GLU A 126 8.89 6.62 5.62
CA GLU A 126 9.68 7.80 5.26
C GLU A 126 10.17 7.74 3.80
N GLN A 127 10.70 6.60 3.36
CA GLN A 127 11.12 6.41 1.97
C GLN A 127 9.95 6.62 1.00
N ARG A 128 8.76 6.13 1.34
CA ARG A 128 7.55 6.34 0.55
C ARG A 128 7.17 7.82 0.46
N ILE A 129 7.23 8.55 1.59
CA ILE A 129 6.97 9.99 1.61
C ILE A 129 7.96 10.73 0.69
N MET A 130 9.25 10.42 0.77
CA MET A 130 10.29 11.03 -0.08
C MET A 130 10.06 10.75 -1.58
N LEU A 131 9.70 9.53 -1.93
CA LEU A 131 9.38 9.16 -3.31
C LEU A 131 8.14 9.92 -3.81
N ARG A 132 7.08 9.95 -3.02
CA ARG A 132 5.86 10.70 -3.31
C ARG A 132 6.12 12.19 -3.55
N ASP A 133 6.90 12.82 -2.67
CA ASP A 133 7.21 14.25 -2.79
C ASP A 133 8.08 14.54 -4.02
N LYS A 134 8.98 13.63 -4.38
CA LYS A 134 9.75 13.71 -5.63
C LYS A 134 8.85 13.57 -6.86
N TYR A 135 7.92 12.62 -6.86
CA TYR A 135 6.93 12.47 -7.94
C TYR A 135 6.05 13.71 -8.11
N ALA A 136 5.53 14.26 -7.02
CA ALA A 136 4.70 15.48 -7.06
C ALA A 136 5.43 16.67 -7.70
N GLN A 137 6.75 16.79 -7.53
CA GLN A 137 7.57 17.82 -8.16
C GLN A 137 7.82 17.55 -9.65
N THR A 138 7.92 16.29 -10.06
CA THR A 138 8.24 15.91 -11.45
C THR A 138 7.04 16.08 -12.37
N ILE A 139 5.82 15.77 -11.92
CA ILE A 139 4.57 15.97 -12.70
C ILE A 139 4.37 17.45 -13.08
N THR A 140 4.92 18.37 -12.29
CA THR A 140 4.81 19.82 -12.58
C THR A 140 5.80 20.29 -13.67
N GLN A 141 6.79 19.49 -14.09
CA GLN A 141 7.91 19.97 -14.90
C GLN A 141 8.19 19.21 -16.22
N ALA A 142 7.77 17.95 -16.40
CA ALA A 142 7.97 17.22 -17.66
C ALA A 142 7.11 15.93 -17.72
N PRO A 143 6.79 15.42 -18.95
CA PRO A 143 6.20 14.09 -19.07
C PRO A 143 7.18 13.02 -18.50
N VAL A 144 6.70 12.23 -17.56
CA VAL A 144 7.47 11.15 -16.93
C VAL A 144 7.77 10.08 -17.99
N THR A 145 9.05 9.77 -18.19
CA THR A 145 9.51 8.79 -19.21
C THR A 145 9.74 7.38 -18.63
N ASP A 146 9.42 7.17 -17.36
CA ASP A 146 9.50 5.85 -16.71
C ASP A 146 8.09 5.21 -16.69
N ASP A 147 7.96 4.09 -17.40
CA ASP A 147 6.70 3.36 -17.64
C ASP A 147 6.37 2.51 -16.40
N THR A 148 6.05 3.16 -15.27
CA THR A 148 5.69 2.49 -14.02
C THR A 148 4.18 2.24 -13.92
N ILE A 149 3.78 1.27 -13.08
CA ILE A 149 2.37 0.96 -12.80
C ILE A 149 1.65 2.20 -12.22
N GLU A 150 2.37 3.00 -11.42
CA GLU A 150 1.88 4.25 -10.83
C GLU A 150 1.58 5.30 -11.91
N ASP A 151 2.44 5.41 -12.92
CA ASP A 151 2.25 6.35 -14.04
C ASP A 151 1.03 5.96 -14.87
N HIS A 152 0.81 4.69 -15.10
CA HIS A 152 -0.39 4.17 -15.77
C HIS A 152 -1.67 4.52 -14.99
N PHE A 153 -1.67 4.41 -13.66
CA PHE A 153 -2.84 4.76 -12.87
C PHE A 153 -3.17 6.26 -12.96
N LEU A 154 -2.16 7.13 -12.79
CA LEU A 154 -2.35 8.57 -12.89
C LEU A 154 -2.77 9.01 -14.30
N ALA A 155 -2.18 8.41 -15.34
CA ALA A 155 -2.59 8.64 -16.73
C ALA A 155 -4.06 8.26 -16.99
N ARG A 156 -4.54 7.17 -16.41
CA ARG A 156 -5.96 6.77 -16.49
C ARG A 156 -6.88 7.77 -15.77
N VAL A 157 -6.48 8.26 -14.59
CA VAL A 157 -7.22 9.32 -13.87
C VAL A 157 -7.32 10.57 -14.75
N GLU A 158 -6.21 11.01 -15.33
CA GLU A 158 -6.17 12.18 -16.21
C GLU A 158 -7.03 11.99 -17.46
N GLN A 159 -6.98 10.82 -18.10
CA GLN A 159 -7.82 10.51 -19.28
C GLN A 159 -9.32 10.60 -18.96
N VAL A 160 -9.75 10.09 -17.81
CA VAL A 160 -11.13 10.18 -17.36
C VAL A 160 -11.53 11.63 -17.14
N ILE A 161 -10.70 12.42 -16.45
CA ILE A 161 -10.96 13.85 -16.23
C ILE A 161 -11.09 14.60 -17.58
N VAL A 162 -10.14 14.41 -18.50
CA VAL A 162 -10.16 15.05 -19.83
C VAL A 162 -11.39 14.64 -20.64
N ALA A 163 -11.83 13.38 -20.55
CA ALA A 163 -13.04 12.90 -21.23
C ALA A 163 -14.31 13.64 -20.76
N HIS A 164 -14.44 13.90 -19.45
CA HIS A 164 -15.56 14.67 -18.89
C HIS A 164 -15.48 16.16 -19.25
N ILE A 165 -14.27 16.77 -19.22
CA ILE A 165 -14.06 18.16 -19.66
C ILE A 165 -14.53 18.34 -21.10
N ASN A 166 -14.17 17.42 -22.00
CA ASN A 166 -14.54 17.48 -23.41
C ASN A 166 -16.05 17.34 -23.64
N LYS A 167 -16.78 16.73 -22.71
CA LYS A 167 -18.26 16.66 -22.75
C LYS A 167 -18.95 17.88 -22.14
N GLY A 168 -18.20 18.78 -21.48
CA GLY A 168 -18.73 19.94 -20.78
C GLY A 168 -19.50 19.59 -19.50
N GLU A 169 -19.15 18.48 -18.86
CA GLU A 169 -19.78 18.01 -17.62
C GLU A 169 -19.10 18.61 -16.38
N ASP A 170 -19.88 18.89 -15.34
CA ASP A 170 -19.34 19.24 -14.02
C ASP A 170 -18.74 17.99 -13.37
N ILE A 171 -17.42 17.96 -13.24
CA ILE A 171 -16.70 16.77 -12.78
C ILE A 171 -16.72 16.68 -11.25
N THR A 172 -16.98 15.49 -10.75
CA THR A 172 -16.88 15.16 -9.32
C THR A 172 -15.91 14.00 -9.08
N VAL A 173 -15.31 13.96 -7.87
CA VAL A 173 -14.44 12.85 -7.45
C VAL A 173 -15.16 11.49 -7.56
N THR A 174 -16.46 11.45 -7.27
CA THR A 174 -17.27 10.23 -7.37
C THR A 174 -17.39 9.75 -8.81
N MET A 175 -17.66 10.63 -9.77
CA MET A 175 -17.73 10.27 -11.20
C MET A 175 -16.42 9.69 -11.70
N VAL A 176 -15.29 10.30 -11.35
CA VAL A 176 -13.96 9.78 -11.71
C VAL A 176 -13.71 8.41 -11.09
N ALA A 177 -14.11 8.22 -9.83
CA ALA A 177 -13.97 6.93 -9.15
C ALA A 177 -14.83 5.83 -9.79
N ASP A 178 -16.10 6.15 -10.14
CA ASP A 178 -17.02 5.23 -10.78
C ASP A 178 -16.52 4.78 -12.16
N ASP A 179 -15.99 5.69 -12.97
CA ASP A 179 -15.41 5.36 -14.29
C ASP A 179 -14.14 4.49 -14.17
N LEU A 180 -13.41 4.63 -13.07
CA LEU A 180 -12.26 3.77 -12.76
C LEU A 180 -12.65 2.45 -12.09
N ASN A 181 -13.95 2.20 -11.82
CA ASN A 181 -14.48 1.05 -11.07
C ASN A 181 -13.87 0.89 -9.67
N ILE A 182 -13.68 2.00 -8.97
CA ILE A 182 -13.17 2.05 -7.59
C ILE A 182 -14.05 2.98 -6.75
N THR A 183 -13.93 2.90 -5.43
CA THR A 183 -14.63 3.84 -4.55
C THR A 183 -13.92 5.20 -4.50
N ALA A 184 -14.66 6.27 -4.21
CA ALA A 184 -14.08 7.60 -4.00
C ALA A 184 -13.00 7.60 -2.89
N ARG A 185 -13.16 6.75 -1.87
CA ARG A 185 -12.17 6.56 -0.80
C ARG A 185 -10.88 5.94 -1.33
N GLN A 186 -10.97 4.89 -2.16
CA GLN A 186 -9.81 4.25 -2.78
C GLN A 186 -9.08 5.23 -3.71
N LEU A 187 -9.83 5.97 -4.54
CA LEU A 187 -9.27 7.02 -5.40
C LEU A 187 -8.52 8.06 -4.56
N HIS A 188 -9.15 8.57 -3.48
CA HIS A 188 -8.52 9.54 -2.61
C HIS A 188 -7.23 9.01 -1.98
N ARG A 189 -7.26 7.81 -1.40
CA ARG A 189 -6.07 7.22 -0.77
C ARG A 189 -4.96 6.94 -1.77
N LYS A 190 -5.29 6.40 -2.95
CA LYS A 190 -4.30 6.12 -3.99
C LYS A 190 -3.65 7.39 -4.53
N VAL A 191 -4.44 8.39 -4.92
CA VAL A 191 -3.92 9.67 -5.46
C VAL A 191 -3.09 10.39 -4.40
N THR A 192 -3.61 10.54 -3.17
CA THR A 192 -2.86 11.18 -2.09
C THR A 192 -1.58 10.41 -1.75
N GLY A 193 -1.62 9.09 -1.80
CA GLY A 193 -0.45 8.23 -1.58
C GLY A 193 0.62 8.31 -2.68
N LEU A 194 0.27 8.72 -3.89
CA LEU A 194 1.20 8.86 -5.02
C LEU A 194 1.78 10.27 -5.14
N ILE A 195 0.93 11.30 -5.03
CA ILE A 195 1.31 12.68 -5.39
C ILE A 195 1.07 13.71 -4.30
N ASN A 196 0.65 13.30 -3.10
CA ASN A 196 0.34 14.19 -1.98
C ASN A 196 -0.74 15.26 -2.27
N GLN A 197 -1.60 15.02 -3.25
CA GLN A 197 -2.71 15.90 -3.60
C GLN A 197 -4.03 15.16 -3.46
N SER A 198 -5.11 15.89 -3.17
CA SER A 198 -6.44 15.29 -3.21
C SER A 198 -6.91 15.12 -4.67
N PRO A 199 -7.75 14.11 -4.98
CA PRO A 199 -8.36 14.01 -6.31
C PRO A 199 -9.12 15.27 -6.73
N ALA A 200 -9.70 16.00 -5.77
CA ALA A 200 -10.38 17.27 -6.04
C ALA A 200 -9.43 18.41 -6.48
N ALA A 201 -8.14 18.26 -6.24
CA ALA A 201 -7.15 19.24 -6.71
C ALA A 201 -6.67 18.96 -8.15
N LEU A 202 -7.04 17.79 -8.71
CA LEU A 202 -6.76 17.40 -10.09
C LEU A 202 -7.92 17.75 -11.04
N ILE A 203 -9.12 17.97 -10.51
CA ILE A 203 -10.35 18.33 -11.20
C ILE A 203 -10.48 19.85 -11.30
#